data_fa04e6233f77ecb087e2d2ef7b143e34
#
_entry.id   fa04e6233f77ecb087e2d2ef7b143e34
#
_cell.length_a   1.000
_cell.length_b   1.000
_cell.length_c   1.000
_cell.angle_alpha   90.00
_cell.angle_beta   90.00
_cell.angle_gamma   90.00
#
_symmetry.space_group_name_H-M   'P 1'
#
loop_
_entity.id
_entity.type
_entity.pdbx_description
1 polymer ?
#
loop_
_entity_poly.entity_id
_entity_poly.type
_entity_poly.pdbx_seq_one_letter_code
_entity_poly.pdbx_strand_id
1 'polypeptide(L)'
;HYDLRPGADLSEETVEELQKSAQASQMKARGAQLTGSRMLSKKQVVEHLTRRGGDREAAEDTALWLEELGAVDEAAYGAAIVRHYSAAGYGPGRIRQELNHRGIPRDLWEELLSQMPPAEEAAERYLRARCRNKTVDEALLRKLSAALQRRGFSWQDIQAPLRRLESEIQE
;
A
#
# COMPACT_ATOMS: atom_id res chain seq x y z
N HIS A 1 17.30 24.46 26.26
CA HIS A 1 16.76 25.84 26.25
C HIS A 1 17.92 26.78 26.09
N TYR A 2 18.12 27.35 24.91
CA TYR A 2 19.10 28.39 24.65
C TYR A 2 18.47 29.73 24.99
N ASP A 3 19.12 30.50 25.91
CA ASP A 3 18.72 31.88 26.25
C ASP A 3 19.22 32.83 25.14
N LEU A 4 18.47 32.87 24.03
CA LEU A 4 18.79 33.69 22.86
C LEU A 4 18.40 35.14 23.11
N ARG A 5 19.40 35.99 23.44
CA ARG A 5 19.20 37.44 23.54
C ARG A 5 19.69 38.13 22.25
N PRO A 6 19.04 39.20 21.82
CA PRO A 6 19.56 40.01 20.71
C PRO A 6 20.97 40.51 21.00
N GLY A 7 21.93 40.20 20.10
CA GLY A 7 23.34 40.61 20.25
C GLY A 7 24.24 39.61 20.96
N ALA A 8 23.78 38.39 21.28
CA ALA A 8 24.65 37.33 21.78
C ALA A 8 25.53 36.77 20.65
N ASP A 9 26.85 36.72 20.86
CA ASP A 9 27.77 36.01 19.97
C ASP A 9 27.58 34.50 20.19
N LEU A 10 27.04 33.80 19.18
CA LEU A 10 26.90 32.36 19.20
C LEU A 10 28.14 31.71 18.59
N SER A 11 28.61 30.61 19.20
CA SER A 11 29.67 29.81 18.59
C SER A 11 29.17 29.17 17.29
N GLU A 12 30.06 28.90 16.34
CA GLU A 12 29.68 28.19 15.08
C GLU A 12 28.96 26.86 15.36
N GLU A 13 29.41 26.13 16.37
CA GLU A 13 28.79 24.89 16.83
C GLU A 13 27.32 25.08 17.27
N THR A 14 27.06 26.14 18.05
CA THR A 14 25.70 26.49 18.50
C THR A 14 24.80 26.88 17.33
N VAL A 15 25.33 27.59 16.32
CA VAL A 15 24.61 27.97 15.12
C VAL A 15 24.26 26.73 14.31
N GLU A 16 25.19 25.79 14.14
CA GLU A 16 24.94 24.51 13.44
C GLU A 16 23.86 23.66 14.14
N GLU A 17 23.92 23.56 15.47
CA GLU A 17 22.90 22.84 16.25
C GLU A 17 21.50 23.46 16.10
N LEU A 18 21.41 24.78 16.13
CA LEU A 18 20.17 25.52 15.96
C LEU A 18 19.61 25.32 14.54
N GLN A 19 20.47 25.31 13.52
CA GLN A 19 20.07 25.05 12.14
C GLN A 19 19.55 23.63 11.97
N LYS A 20 20.23 22.62 12.52
CA LYS A 20 19.78 21.23 12.50
C LYS A 20 18.43 21.06 13.20
N SER A 21 18.26 21.68 14.37
CA SER A 21 17.00 21.65 15.13
C SER A 21 15.85 22.30 14.36
N ALA A 22 16.10 23.44 13.71
CA ALA A 22 15.12 24.12 12.88
C ALA A 22 14.72 23.28 11.65
N GLN A 23 15.70 22.66 10.99
CA GLN A 23 15.45 21.75 9.86
C GLN A 23 14.64 20.52 10.28
N ALA A 24 14.96 19.89 11.40
CA ALA A 24 14.20 18.77 11.95
C ALA A 24 12.75 19.16 12.27
N SER A 25 12.55 20.31 12.89
CA SER A 25 11.21 20.84 13.20
C SER A 25 10.40 21.10 11.93
N GLN A 26 11.01 21.69 10.91
CA GLN A 26 10.39 21.92 9.61
C GLN A 26 10.04 20.61 8.90
N MET A 27 10.92 19.59 8.99
CA MET A 27 10.70 18.27 8.44
C MET A 27 9.48 17.59 9.08
N LYS A 28 9.38 17.63 10.42
CA LYS A 28 8.24 17.11 11.17
C LYS A 28 6.93 17.82 10.80
N ALA A 29 6.94 19.14 10.68
CA ALA A 29 5.76 19.89 10.25
C ALA A 29 5.29 19.49 8.84
N ARG A 30 6.21 19.30 7.89
CA ARG A 30 5.90 18.80 6.53
C ARG A 30 5.36 17.38 6.55
N GLY A 31 5.97 16.50 7.36
CA GLY A 31 5.51 15.11 7.52
C GLY A 31 4.09 15.05 8.08
N ALA A 32 3.79 15.82 9.12
CA ALA A 32 2.46 15.90 9.70
C ALA A 32 1.41 16.41 8.70
N GLN A 33 1.76 17.40 7.89
CA GLN A 33 0.87 17.90 6.84
C GLN A 33 0.57 16.83 5.76
N LEU A 34 1.58 16.02 5.40
CA LEU A 34 1.40 14.94 4.42
C LEU A 34 0.44 13.86 4.92
N THR A 35 0.63 13.40 6.16
CA THR A 35 -0.18 12.34 6.77
C THR A 35 -1.57 12.80 7.16
N GLY A 36 -1.78 14.08 7.39
CA GLY A 36 -3.10 14.65 7.68
C GLY A 36 -4.09 14.60 6.51
N SER A 37 -3.61 14.42 5.27
CA SER A 37 -4.47 14.40 4.08
C SER A 37 -4.72 13.00 3.50
N ARG A 38 -3.87 12.01 3.81
CA ARG A 38 -3.93 10.64 3.24
C ARG A 38 -3.10 9.66 4.05
N MET A 39 -3.47 8.39 3.97
CA MET A 39 -2.65 7.31 4.51
C MET A 39 -1.36 7.14 3.69
N LEU A 40 -0.25 7.00 4.39
CA LEU A 40 1.08 6.80 3.81
C LEU A 40 1.83 5.74 4.62
N SER A 41 2.71 4.98 3.96
CA SER A 41 3.72 4.19 4.65
C SER A 41 4.93 5.05 5.05
N LYS A 42 5.74 4.58 5.99
CA LYS A 42 7.03 5.23 6.34
C LYS A 42 7.90 5.44 5.10
N LYS A 43 7.99 4.45 4.22
CA LYS A 43 8.70 4.56 2.94
C LYS A 43 8.21 5.74 2.12
N GLN A 44 6.90 5.90 1.97
CA GLN A 44 6.32 7.01 1.20
C GLN A 44 6.55 8.36 1.86
N VAL A 45 6.51 8.43 3.19
CA VAL A 45 6.86 9.66 3.94
C VAL A 45 8.30 10.06 3.64
N VAL A 46 9.25 9.13 3.79
CA VAL A 46 10.68 9.37 3.49
C VAL A 46 10.87 9.83 2.04
N GLU A 47 10.29 9.12 1.08
CA GLU A 47 10.37 9.48 -0.34
C GLU A 47 9.82 10.88 -0.64
N HIS A 48 8.72 11.29 0.01
CA HIS A 48 8.15 12.63 -0.17
C HIS A 48 9.02 13.73 0.43
N LEU A 49 9.58 13.50 1.61
CA LEU A 49 10.41 14.47 2.30
C LEU A 49 11.76 14.65 1.60
N THR A 50 12.40 13.56 1.17
CA THR A 50 13.69 13.59 0.47
C THR A 50 13.59 14.15 -0.95
N ARG A 51 12.50 13.91 -1.68
CA ARG A 51 12.29 14.43 -3.03
C ARG A 51 12.32 15.96 -3.10
N ARG A 52 12.08 16.65 -2.01
CA ARG A 52 12.12 18.10 -1.87
C ARG A 52 13.42 18.62 -1.27
N GLY A 53 14.50 17.83 -1.34
CA GLY A 53 15.82 18.19 -0.82
C GLY A 53 15.99 18.04 0.69
N GLY A 54 15.11 17.28 1.34
CA GLY A 54 15.27 16.93 2.75
C GLY A 54 16.38 15.91 2.96
N ASP A 55 17.08 16.03 4.10
CA ASP A 55 18.03 15.03 4.52
C ASP A 55 17.35 13.70 4.80
N ARG A 56 17.99 12.59 4.40
CA ARG A 56 17.39 11.27 4.46
C ARG A 56 17.24 10.78 5.90
N GLU A 57 18.25 10.99 6.74
CA GLU A 57 18.23 10.57 8.14
C GLU A 57 17.10 11.30 8.89
N ALA A 58 17.02 12.63 8.72
CA ALA A 58 15.95 13.43 9.30
C ALA A 58 14.56 13.04 8.79
N ALA A 59 14.45 12.58 7.53
CA ALA A 59 13.19 12.08 6.97
C ALA A 59 12.79 10.72 7.57
N GLU A 60 13.76 9.83 7.80
CA GLU A 60 13.55 8.53 8.46
C GLU A 60 13.12 8.73 9.93
N ASP A 61 13.79 9.59 10.66
CA ASP A 61 13.42 9.97 12.03
C ASP A 61 12.01 10.58 12.09
N THR A 62 11.67 11.42 11.11
CA THR A 62 10.32 11.99 11.00
C THR A 62 9.27 10.92 10.75
N ALA A 63 9.56 9.92 9.91
CA ALA A 63 8.62 8.83 9.62
C ALA A 63 8.38 7.95 10.87
N LEU A 64 9.43 7.66 11.65
CA LEU A 64 9.31 6.95 12.92
C LEU A 64 8.49 7.75 13.95
N TRP A 65 8.77 9.02 14.09
CA TRP A 65 8.03 9.92 14.98
C TRP A 65 6.54 9.98 14.61
N LEU A 66 6.20 10.01 13.32
CA LEU A 66 4.80 9.97 12.85
C LEU A 66 4.12 8.63 13.14
N GLU A 67 4.86 7.53 13.09
CA GLU A 67 4.37 6.20 13.49
C GLU A 67 4.07 6.14 15.00
N GLU A 68 4.98 6.64 15.84
CA GLU A 68 4.78 6.75 17.30
C GLU A 68 3.54 7.59 17.66
N LEU A 69 3.25 8.62 16.88
CA LEU A 69 2.04 9.45 17.03
C LEU A 69 0.77 8.78 16.46
N GLY A 70 0.88 7.64 15.81
CA GLY A 70 -0.24 7.01 15.10
C GLY A 70 -0.69 7.73 13.84
N ALA A 71 0.06 8.74 13.36
CA ALA A 71 -0.21 9.43 12.10
C ALA A 71 0.23 8.61 10.88
N VAL A 72 1.15 7.68 11.06
CA VAL A 72 1.50 6.60 10.14
C VAL A 72 1.10 5.29 10.79
N ASP A 73 0.19 4.55 10.14
CA ASP A 73 -0.26 3.21 10.54
C ASP A 73 -0.22 2.30 9.31
N GLU A 74 0.87 1.55 9.16
CA GLU A 74 1.10 0.70 7.99
C GLU A 74 0.17 -0.52 7.97
N ALA A 75 -0.29 -1.01 9.13
CA ALA A 75 -1.27 -2.08 9.21
C ALA A 75 -2.65 -1.61 8.74
N ALA A 76 -3.13 -0.47 9.24
CA ALA A 76 -4.40 0.12 8.80
C ALA A 76 -4.36 0.50 7.31
N TYR A 77 -3.23 1.04 6.82
CA TYR A 77 -3.06 1.37 5.41
C TYR A 77 -3.05 0.12 4.53
N GLY A 78 -2.31 -0.92 4.93
CA GLY A 78 -2.30 -2.22 4.25
C GLY A 78 -3.69 -2.85 4.17
N ALA A 79 -4.44 -2.83 5.28
CA ALA A 79 -5.83 -3.30 5.32
C ALA A 79 -6.75 -2.52 4.36
N ALA A 80 -6.58 -1.20 4.26
CA ALA A 80 -7.33 -0.37 3.31
C ALA A 80 -7.01 -0.74 1.85
N ILE A 81 -5.73 -1.01 1.53
CA ILE A 81 -5.29 -1.48 0.20
C ILE A 81 -5.95 -2.83 -0.11
N VAL A 82 -5.87 -3.80 0.80
CA VAL A 82 -6.45 -5.14 0.61
C VAL A 82 -7.95 -5.03 0.36
N ARG A 83 -8.69 -4.28 1.18
CA ARG A 83 -10.14 -4.08 1.00
C ARG A 83 -10.47 -3.47 -0.36
N HIS A 84 -9.75 -2.41 -0.75
CA HIS A 84 -9.99 -1.70 -2.00
C HIS A 84 -9.80 -2.61 -3.22
N TYR A 85 -8.66 -3.29 -3.29
CA TYR A 85 -8.34 -4.13 -4.45
C TYR A 85 -9.16 -5.43 -4.48
N SER A 86 -9.46 -6.03 -3.32
CA SER A 86 -10.37 -7.19 -3.23
C SER A 86 -11.77 -6.83 -3.72
N ALA A 87 -12.32 -5.70 -3.29
CA ALA A 87 -13.63 -5.21 -3.74
C ALA A 87 -13.66 -4.92 -5.24
N ALA A 88 -12.53 -4.47 -5.81
CA ALA A 88 -12.37 -4.26 -7.25
C ALA A 88 -12.14 -5.56 -8.05
N GLY A 89 -12.12 -6.71 -7.39
CA GLY A 89 -11.99 -8.04 -8.03
C GLY A 89 -10.57 -8.38 -8.45
N TYR A 90 -9.56 -7.89 -7.72
CA TYR A 90 -8.16 -8.28 -7.91
C TYR A 90 -7.79 -9.45 -6.99
N GLY A 91 -6.92 -10.32 -7.49
CA GLY A 91 -6.43 -11.49 -6.77
C GLY A 91 -5.20 -11.18 -5.89
N PRO A 92 -4.78 -12.17 -5.07
CA PRO A 92 -3.71 -12.00 -4.09
C PRO A 92 -2.38 -11.54 -4.70
N GLY A 93 -2.03 -11.98 -5.90
CA GLY A 93 -0.79 -11.59 -6.59
C GLY A 93 -0.74 -10.10 -6.89
N ARG A 94 -1.84 -9.52 -7.37
CA ARG A 94 -1.93 -8.07 -7.62
C ARG A 94 -1.88 -7.27 -6.33
N ILE A 95 -2.55 -7.74 -5.29
CA ILE A 95 -2.56 -7.06 -3.98
C ILE A 95 -1.17 -7.06 -3.35
N ARG A 96 -0.41 -8.16 -3.43
CA ARG A 96 1.00 -8.19 -2.99
C ARG A 96 1.86 -7.17 -3.74
N GLN A 97 1.65 -7.01 -5.05
CA GLN A 97 2.35 -5.98 -5.83
C GLN A 97 2.02 -4.57 -5.34
N GLU A 98 0.77 -4.28 -5.01
CA GLU A 98 0.35 -2.97 -4.50
C GLU A 98 0.91 -2.70 -3.09
N LEU A 99 0.88 -3.70 -2.20
CA LEU A 99 1.49 -3.59 -0.87
C LEU A 99 2.99 -3.28 -0.98
N ASN A 100 3.70 -4.00 -1.85
CA ASN A 100 5.13 -3.77 -2.10
C ASN A 100 5.40 -2.38 -2.69
N HIS A 101 4.63 -1.98 -3.70
CA HIS A 101 4.76 -0.67 -4.36
C HIS A 101 4.59 0.48 -3.36
N ARG A 102 3.64 0.35 -2.45
CA ARG A 102 3.37 1.36 -1.42
C ARG A 102 4.26 1.25 -0.19
N GLY A 103 5.14 0.25 -0.15
CA GLY A 103 6.13 0.07 0.90
C GLY A 103 5.56 -0.45 2.21
N ILE A 104 4.46 -1.19 2.17
CA ILE A 104 3.96 -1.89 3.35
C ILE A 104 4.93 -3.01 3.73
N PRO A 105 5.38 -3.11 5.00
CA PRO A 105 6.31 -4.13 5.47
C PRO A 105 5.81 -5.56 5.20
N ARG A 106 6.73 -6.45 4.82
CA ARG A 106 6.38 -7.81 4.41
C ARG A 106 5.87 -8.71 5.54
N ASP A 107 6.30 -8.43 6.75
CA ASP A 107 5.84 -9.12 7.97
C ASP A 107 4.34 -8.92 8.25
N LEU A 108 3.75 -7.84 7.75
CA LEU A 108 2.30 -7.59 7.85
C LEU A 108 1.48 -8.31 6.77
N TRP A 109 2.10 -8.82 5.70
CA TRP A 109 1.35 -9.27 4.51
C TRP A 109 0.51 -10.52 4.76
N GLU A 110 0.99 -11.48 5.55
CA GLU A 110 0.27 -12.72 5.82
C GLU A 110 -1.06 -12.42 6.52
N GLU A 111 -1.02 -11.63 7.58
CA GLU A 111 -2.20 -11.20 8.31
C GLU A 111 -3.15 -10.38 7.45
N LEU A 112 -2.61 -9.42 6.69
CA LEU A 112 -3.40 -8.57 5.79
C LEU A 112 -4.12 -9.38 4.71
N LEU A 113 -3.43 -10.34 4.08
CA LEU A 113 -4.00 -11.18 3.02
C LEU A 113 -4.97 -12.22 3.56
N SER A 114 -4.85 -12.65 4.82
CA SER A 114 -5.80 -13.55 5.47
C SER A 114 -7.21 -12.95 5.60
N GLN A 115 -7.33 -11.63 5.54
CA GLN A 115 -8.60 -10.91 5.57
C GLN A 115 -9.36 -10.95 4.22
N MET A 116 -8.72 -11.45 3.16
CA MET A 116 -9.36 -11.60 1.85
C MET A 116 -10.34 -12.78 1.86
N PRO A 117 -11.42 -12.69 1.06
CA PRO A 117 -12.18 -13.89 0.68
C PRO A 117 -11.26 -14.91 0.01
N PRO A 118 -11.56 -16.22 0.11
CA PRO A 118 -10.81 -17.25 -0.61
C PRO A 118 -10.67 -16.88 -2.09
N ALA A 119 -9.46 -16.97 -2.63
CA ALA A 119 -9.16 -16.53 -3.99
C ALA A 119 -10.00 -17.30 -5.04
N GLU A 120 -10.26 -18.60 -4.81
CA GLU A 120 -11.11 -19.43 -5.64
C GLU A 120 -12.55 -18.89 -5.70
N GLU A 121 -13.15 -18.52 -4.58
CA GLU A 121 -14.49 -17.94 -4.53
C GLU A 121 -14.57 -16.58 -5.23
N ALA A 122 -13.53 -15.76 -5.07
CA ALA A 122 -13.44 -14.47 -5.76
C ALA A 122 -13.33 -14.66 -7.29
N ALA A 123 -12.54 -15.65 -7.74
CA ALA A 123 -12.41 -16.01 -9.15
C ALA A 123 -13.75 -16.52 -9.69
N GLU A 124 -14.44 -17.38 -8.96
CA GLU A 124 -15.76 -17.92 -9.37
C GLU A 124 -16.80 -16.80 -9.52
N ARG A 125 -16.89 -15.89 -8.57
CA ARG A 125 -17.78 -14.72 -8.67
C ARG A 125 -17.49 -13.88 -9.91
N TYR A 126 -16.21 -13.67 -10.22
CA TYR A 126 -15.81 -12.94 -11.41
C TYR A 126 -16.26 -13.64 -12.69
N LEU A 127 -16.06 -14.97 -12.79
CA LEU A 127 -16.45 -15.78 -13.93
C LEU A 127 -17.97 -15.74 -14.13
N ARG A 128 -18.75 -16.03 -13.09
CA ARG A 128 -20.22 -16.03 -13.13
C ARG A 128 -20.79 -14.67 -13.56
N ALA A 129 -20.22 -13.57 -13.02
CA ALA A 129 -20.66 -12.23 -13.41
C ALA A 129 -20.40 -11.90 -14.89
N ARG A 130 -19.32 -12.44 -15.47
CA ARG A 130 -18.93 -12.19 -16.87
C ARG A 130 -19.60 -13.13 -17.87
N CYS A 131 -20.05 -14.30 -17.43
CA CYS A 131 -20.77 -15.26 -18.22
C CYS A 131 -22.29 -15.06 -18.22
N ARG A 132 -22.83 -14.22 -17.32
CA ARG A 132 -24.25 -13.93 -17.24
C ARG A 132 -24.77 -13.45 -18.60
N ASN A 133 -25.81 -14.16 -19.13
CA ASN A 133 -26.44 -13.87 -20.40
C ASN A 133 -25.50 -13.98 -21.64
N LYS A 134 -24.48 -14.82 -21.57
CA LYS A 134 -23.59 -15.09 -22.71
C LYS A 134 -23.53 -16.59 -22.98
N THR A 135 -23.40 -16.94 -24.25
CA THR A 135 -23.00 -18.29 -24.61
C THR A 135 -21.55 -18.50 -24.16
N VAL A 136 -21.34 -19.48 -23.32
CA VAL A 136 -20.01 -19.80 -22.82
C VAL A 136 -19.41 -20.84 -23.77
N ASP A 137 -18.33 -20.44 -24.42
CA ASP A 137 -17.53 -21.26 -25.30
C ASP A 137 -16.06 -21.30 -24.84
N GLU A 138 -15.28 -22.17 -25.43
CA GLU A 138 -13.87 -22.34 -25.11
C GLU A 138 -13.06 -21.03 -25.29
N ALA A 139 -13.43 -20.22 -26.29
CA ALA A 139 -12.78 -18.94 -26.55
C ALA A 139 -13.04 -17.94 -25.44
N LEU A 140 -14.29 -17.88 -24.93
CA LEU A 140 -14.64 -17.04 -23.78
C LEU A 140 -13.92 -17.51 -22.50
N LEU A 141 -13.86 -18.80 -22.23
CA LEU A 141 -13.19 -19.39 -21.08
C LEU A 141 -11.68 -19.05 -21.09
N ARG A 142 -11.01 -19.20 -22.23
CA ARG A 142 -9.59 -18.79 -22.38
C ARG A 142 -9.40 -17.29 -22.13
N LYS A 143 -10.28 -16.44 -22.64
CA LYS A 143 -10.25 -14.99 -22.43
C LYS A 143 -10.43 -14.62 -20.95
N LEU A 144 -11.36 -15.28 -20.27
CA LEU A 144 -11.65 -15.04 -18.86
C LEU A 144 -10.50 -15.53 -17.94
N SER A 145 -9.93 -16.70 -18.26
CA SER A 145 -8.76 -17.23 -17.56
C SER A 145 -7.57 -16.23 -17.65
N ALA A 146 -7.25 -15.77 -18.85
CA ALA A 146 -6.21 -14.76 -19.04
C ALA A 146 -6.51 -13.44 -18.32
N ALA A 147 -7.78 -13.03 -18.25
CA ALA A 147 -8.19 -11.84 -17.52
C ALA A 147 -8.00 -12.00 -16.02
N LEU A 148 -8.32 -13.16 -15.43
CA LEU A 148 -8.09 -13.46 -14.02
C LEU A 148 -6.59 -13.49 -13.68
N GLN A 149 -5.76 -14.10 -14.53
CA GLN A 149 -4.31 -14.10 -14.35
C GLN A 149 -3.73 -12.66 -14.33
N ARG A 150 -4.16 -11.81 -15.26
CA ARG A 150 -3.77 -10.38 -15.25
C ARG A 150 -4.25 -9.63 -14.02
N ARG A 151 -5.32 -10.07 -13.38
CA ARG A 151 -5.84 -9.55 -12.11
C ARG A 151 -5.12 -10.10 -10.89
N GLY A 152 -4.13 -10.98 -11.07
CA GLY A 152 -3.30 -11.52 -10.01
C GLY A 152 -3.83 -12.78 -9.33
N PHE A 153 -4.74 -13.50 -9.97
CA PHE A 153 -5.12 -14.86 -9.56
C PHE A 153 -4.10 -15.87 -10.11
N SER A 154 -3.73 -16.85 -9.29
CA SER A 154 -2.88 -17.97 -9.72
C SER A 154 -3.69 -18.97 -10.52
N TRP A 155 -3.01 -19.86 -11.26
CA TRP A 155 -3.70 -20.96 -11.94
C TRP A 155 -4.45 -21.86 -10.95
N GLN A 156 -3.89 -22.09 -9.76
CA GLN A 156 -4.53 -22.85 -8.70
C GLN A 156 -5.88 -22.25 -8.26
N ASP A 157 -5.97 -20.92 -8.23
CA ASP A 157 -7.18 -20.20 -7.82
C ASP A 157 -8.30 -20.28 -8.87
N ILE A 158 -7.95 -20.45 -10.15
CA ILE A 158 -8.91 -20.35 -11.27
C ILE A 158 -9.29 -21.68 -11.89
N GLN A 159 -8.49 -22.74 -11.76
CA GLN A 159 -8.72 -24.00 -12.44
C GLN A 159 -10.03 -24.70 -12.01
N ALA A 160 -10.35 -24.73 -10.72
CA ALA A 160 -11.56 -25.35 -10.21
C ALA A 160 -12.82 -24.57 -10.60
N PRO A 161 -12.90 -23.24 -10.46
CA PRO A 161 -14.00 -22.44 -10.98
C PRO A 161 -14.22 -22.57 -12.49
N LEU A 162 -13.16 -22.64 -13.28
CA LEU A 162 -13.28 -22.86 -14.73
C LEU A 162 -13.90 -24.21 -15.06
N ARG A 163 -13.45 -25.31 -14.41
CA ARG A 163 -14.01 -26.65 -14.62
C ARG A 163 -15.49 -26.72 -14.23
N ARG A 164 -15.89 -26.06 -13.13
CA ARG A 164 -17.32 -26.01 -12.76
C ARG A 164 -18.15 -25.33 -13.84
N LEU A 165 -17.65 -24.22 -14.36
CA LEU A 165 -18.32 -23.49 -15.41
C LEU A 165 -18.40 -24.30 -16.72
N GLU A 166 -17.36 -25.06 -17.08
CA GLU A 166 -17.34 -25.96 -18.23
C GLU A 166 -18.37 -27.11 -18.09
N SER A 167 -18.49 -27.72 -16.90
CA SER A 167 -19.46 -28.79 -16.66
C SER A 167 -20.92 -28.32 -16.73
N GLU A 168 -21.20 -27.11 -16.25
CA GLU A 168 -22.55 -26.51 -16.32
C GLU A 168 -23.01 -26.23 -17.78
N ILE A 169 -22.08 -26.21 -18.73
CA ILE A 169 -22.40 -25.98 -20.17
C ILE A 169 -22.71 -27.27 -20.90
N GLN A 170 -22.21 -28.40 -20.41
CA GLN A 170 -22.40 -29.72 -21.04
C GLN A 170 -23.71 -30.43 -20.61
N GLU A 171 -24.41 -29.88 -19.62
CA GLU A 171 -25.75 -30.28 -19.19
C GLU A 171 -26.86 -29.50 -19.93
#